data_244320a3ed49ba4c8d10702e5b16ef11
#
_entry.id   244320a3ed49ba4c8d10702e5b16ef11
#
_cell.length_a   1.000
_cell.length_b   1.000
_cell.length_c   1.000
_cell.angle_alpha   90.00
_cell.angle_beta   90.00
_cell.angle_gamma   90.00
#
_symmetry.space_group_name_H-M   'P 1'
#
loop_
_entity.id
_entity.type
_entity.pdbx_description
1 polymer ?
#
loop_
_entity_poly.entity_id
_entity_poly.type
_entity_poly.pdbx_seq_one_letter_code
_entity_poly.pdbx_strand_id
1 'polypeptide(L)'
;MPTPSVTLLLQDGSSRTYQVREGSTILGRSNDADFRLPDTGVSRQHAEIIWDGTTAFLVDLQSTNGTTVNDQPVENWELADGDVITLGHSTIEVRIAGPRQSV
;
A
#
# COMPACT_ATOMS: atom_id res chain seq x y z
N MET A 1 -18.77 9.94 -14.44
CA MET A 1 -17.31 9.95 -14.64
C MET A 1 -16.68 8.96 -13.66
N PRO A 2 -15.89 8.03 -14.16
CA PRO A 2 -15.17 7.16 -13.25
C PRO A 2 -14.15 7.99 -12.46
N THR A 3 -13.99 7.64 -11.20
CA THR A 3 -12.97 8.26 -10.37
C THR A 3 -11.76 7.35 -10.30
N PRO A 4 -10.55 7.89 -10.10
CA PRO A 4 -9.40 7.04 -9.87
C PRO A 4 -9.60 6.16 -8.65
N SER A 5 -9.03 4.99 -8.66
CA SER A 5 -9.09 4.07 -7.54
C SER A 5 -7.75 3.43 -7.34
N VAL A 6 -7.45 3.09 -6.09
CA VAL A 6 -6.22 2.41 -5.72
C VAL A 6 -6.61 1.11 -5.03
N THR A 7 -6.08 0.01 -5.53
CA THR A 7 -6.35 -1.32 -4.98
C THR A 7 -5.03 -1.97 -4.61
N LEU A 8 -5.00 -2.60 -3.46
CA LEU A 8 -3.85 -3.35 -2.97
C LEU A 8 -4.15 -4.83 -3.11
N LEU A 9 -3.24 -5.58 -3.74
CA LEU A 9 -3.40 -7.02 -3.94
C LEU A 9 -2.28 -7.73 -3.20
N LEU A 10 -2.66 -8.47 -2.17
CA LEU A 10 -1.68 -9.25 -1.40
C LEU A 10 -1.24 -10.45 -2.20
N GLN A 11 0.06 -10.61 -2.37
CA GLN A 11 0.65 -11.63 -3.23
C GLN A 11 1.02 -12.87 -2.41
N ASP A 12 0.03 -13.46 -1.74
CA ASP A 12 0.27 -14.66 -0.91
C ASP A 12 -0.57 -15.84 -1.35
N GLY A 13 -1.21 -15.73 -2.51
CA GLY A 13 -2.07 -16.80 -3.01
C GLY A 13 -3.49 -16.75 -2.48
N SER A 14 -3.79 -15.84 -1.55
CA SER A 14 -5.14 -15.76 -0.96
C SER A 14 -6.10 -14.94 -1.81
N SER A 15 -5.59 -14.20 -2.79
CA SER A 15 -6.39 -13.25 -3.60
C SER A 15 -7.00 -12.15 -2.75
N ARG A 16 -6.41 -11.87 -1.60
CA ARG A 16 -6.91 -10.83 -0.71
C ARG A 16 -6.59 -9.46 -1.29
N THR A 17 -7.60 -8.60 -1.34
CA THR A 17 -7.44 -7.25 -1.88
C THR A 17 -8.02 -6.24 -0.91
N TYR A 18 -7.59 -5.00 -1.04
CA TYR A 18 -8.12 -3.89 -0.27
C TYR A 18 -8.22 -2.68 -1.17
N GLN A 19 -9.40 -2.06 -1.20
CA GLN A 19 -9.57 -0.83 -1.96
C GLN A 19 -9.30 0.34 -1.04
N VAL A 20 -8.31 1.16 -1.42
CA VAL A 20 -7.86 2.28 -0.61
C VAL A 20 -8.91 3.39 -0.68
N ARG A 21 -9.21 3.97 0.48
CA ARG A 21 -10.13 5.11 0.57
C ARG A 21 -9.34 6.40 0.62
N GLU A 22 -10.00 7.49 0.28
CA GLU A 22 -9.39 8.80 0.48
C GLU A 22 -9.07 8.99 1.95
N GLY A 23 -7.94 9.63 2.21
CA GLY A 23 -7.42 9.79 3.53
C GLY A 23 -6.32 8.82 3.82
N SER A 24 -6.30 8.28 5.01
CA SER A 24 -5.21 7.46 5.51
C SER A 24 -5.62 5.99 5.57
N THR A 25 -4.77 5.12 5.06
CA THR A 25 -4.92 3.66 5.17
C THR A 25 -3.68 3.13 5.85
N ILE A 26 -3.86 2.45 6.98
CA ILE A 26 -2.75 1.90 7.75
C ILE A 26 -2.55 0.43 7.38
N LEU A 27 -1.31 0.09 7.05
CA LEU A 27 -0.90 -1.28 6.78
C LEU A 27 -0.09 -1.76 7.97
N GLY A 28 -0.44 -2.90 8.52
CA GLY A 28 0.30 -3.38 9.67
C GLY A 28 -0.24 -4.66 10.24
N ARG A 29 0.40 -5.12 11.33
CA ARG A 29 0.04 -6.37 11.97
C ARG A 29 -1.04 -6.18 13.03
N SER A 30 -1.28 -4.96 13.46
CA SER A 30 -2.26 -4.66 14.50
C SER A 30 -3.67 -4.96 14.02
N ASN A 31 -4.55 -5.36 14.94
CA ASN A 31 -5.95 -5.51 14.63
C ASN A 31 -6.60 -4.19 14.23
N ASP A 32 -5.97 -3.07 14.58
CA ASP A 32 -6.49 -1.74 14.23
C ASP A 32 -6.03 -1.28 12.84
N ALA A 33 -5.16 -2.03 12.18
CA ALA A 33 -4.72 -1.66 10.85
C ALA A 33 -5.87 -1.83 9.86
N ASP A 34 -5.94 -0.93 8.90
CA ASP A 34 -6.97 -1.01 7.87
C ASP A 34 -6.74 -2.22 6.96
N PHE A 35 -5.50 -2.47 6.60
CA PHE A 35 -5.12 -3.67 5.87
C PHE A 35 -4.19 -4.47 6.76
N ARG A 36 -4.77 -5.41 7.47
CA ARG A 36 -4.01 -6.17 8.45
C ARG A 36 -3.20 -7.26 7.77
N LEU A 37 -1.91 -7.30 8.10
CA LEU A 37 -0.99 -8.31 7.59
C LEU A 37 -0.48 -9.14 8.77
N PRO A 38 -0.93 -10.39 8.92
CA PRO A 38 -0.52 -11.23 10.05
C PRO A 38 0.85 -11.85 9.79
N ASP A 39 1.85 -11.01 9.66
CA ASP A 39 3.21 -11.35 9.29
C ASP A 39 4.11 -10.85 10.41
N THR A 40 4.90 -11.76 11.00
CA THR A 40 5.74 -11.40 12.13
C THR A 40 6.83 -10.40 11.76
N GLY A 41 7.16 -10.27 10.46
CA GLY A 41 8.10 -9.27 9.99
C GLY A 41 7.47 -7.90 9.77
N VAL A 42 6.16 -7.77 9.99
CA VAL A 42 5.43 -6.51 9.79
C VAL A 42 5.21 -5.88 11.16
N SER A 43 5.52 -4.60 11.27
CA SER A 43 5.26 -3.85 12.50
C SER A 43 3.76 -3.65 12.69
N ARG A 44 3.35 -3.38 13.93
CA ARG A 44 1.92 -3.20 14.24
C ARG A 44 1.30 -2.12 13.38
N GLN A 45 1.96 -0.97 13.27
CA GLN A 45 1.63 0.07 12.30
C GLN A 45 2.87 0.26 11.46
N HIS A 46 2.89 -0.33 10.28
CA HIS A 46 4.10 -0.45 9.50
C HIS A 46 4.23 0.68 8.49
N ALA A 47 3.17 0.94 7.77
CA ALA A 47 3.19 1.95 6.73
C ALA A 47 1.79 2.53 6.57
N GLU A 48 1.75 3.71 5.96
CA GLU A 48 0.50 4.41 5.73
C GLU A 48 0.42 4.81 4.28
N ILE A 49 -0.74 4.63 3.67
CA ILE A 49 -1.00 5.15 2.34
C ILE A 49 -1.94 6.33 2.48
N ILE A 50 -1.51 7.47 1.95
CA ILE A 50 -2.30 8.68 1.97
C ILE A 50 -2.80 8.92 0.55
N TRP A 51 -4.12 8.87 0.37
CA TRP A 51 -4.78 8.99 -0.93
C TRP A 51 -5.66 10.22 -0.91
N ASP A 52 -5.39 11.17 -1.81
CA ASP A 52 -6.15 12.41 -1.87
C ASP A 52 -7.18 12.42 -3.01
N GLY A 53 -7.44 11.28 -3.61
CA GLY A 53 -8.34 11.16 -4.74
C GLY A 53 -7.63 11.27 -6.08
N THR A 54 -6.38 11.67 -6.09
CA THR A 54 -5.59 11.85 -7.31
C THR A 54 -4.24 11.18 -7.19
N THR A 55 -3.56 11.36 -6.06
CA THR A 55 -2.20 10.88 -5.84
C THR A 55 -2.17 10.06 -4.56
N ALA A 56 -1.46 8.94 -4.60
CA ALA A 56 -1.29 8.07 -3.45
C ALA A 56 0.17 8.09 -3.01
N PHE A 57 0.41 8.36 -1.74
CA PHE A 57 1.75 8.33 -1.16
C PHE A 57 1.84 7.24 -0.12
N LEU A 58 2.94 6.52 -0.14
CA LEU A 58 3.28 5.52 0.86
C LEU A 58 4.29 6.12 1.81
N VAL A 59 4.05 5.98 3.11
CA VAL A 59 4.95 6.50 4.14
C VAL A 59 5.27 5.37 5.10
N ASP A 60 6.57 5.11 5.32
CA ASP A 60 6.98 4.15 6.33
C ASP A 60 6.81 4.79 7.71
N LEU A 61 6.21 4.06 8.64
CA LEU A 61 5.92 4.58 9.98
C LEU A 61 7.01 4.13 10.96
N GLN A 62 8.27 4.27 10.54
CA GLN A 62 9.43 3.88 11.35
C GLN A 62 9.36 2.41 11.74
N SER A 63 9.04 1.59 10.75
CA SER A 63 8.90 0.16 10.95
C SER A 63 10.25 -0.46 11.33
N THR A 64 10.19 -1.60 12.00
CA THR A 64 11.39 -2.30 12.43
C THR A 64 12.22 -2.80 11.25
N ASN A 65 11.55 -3.35 10.24
CA ASN A 65 12.24 -3.99 9.12
C ASN A 65 12.24 -3.15 7.85
N GLY A 66 11.58 -1.99 7.87
CA GLY A 66 11.56 -1.11 6.71
C GLY A 66 10.50 -1.49 5.70
N THR A 67 10.38 -0.62 4.70
CA THR A 67 9.42 -0.76 3.60
C THR A 67 10.19 -0.57 2.30
N THR A 68 9.91 -1.43 1.32
CA THR A 68 10.51 -1.26 -0.01
C THR A 68 9.43 -1.11 -1.06
N VAL A 69 9.74 -0.41 -2.12
CA VAL A 69 8.91 -0.34 -3.32
C VAL A 69 9.79 -0.75 -4.48
N ASN A 70 9.38 -1.79 -5.19
CA ASN A 70 10.14 -2.35 -6.31
C ASN A 70 11.58 -2.63 -5.87
N ASP A 71 11.72 -3.21 -4.67
CA ASP A 71 12.99 -3.61 -4.05
C ASP A 71 13.87 -2.44 -3.63
N GLN A 72 13.35 -1.22 -3.65
CA GLN A 72 14.09 -0.03 -3.20
C GLN A 72 13.57 0.39 -1.82
N PRO A 73 14.46 0.51 -0.82
CA PRO A 73 14.01 1.01 0.49
C PRO A 73 13.50 2.44 0.39
N VAL A 74 12.36 2.70 1.00
CA VAL A 74 11.77 4.03 0.93
C VAL A 74 11.26 4.45 2.31
N GLU A 75 11.28 5.75 2.56
CA GLU A 75 10.59 6.35 3.70
C GLU A 75 9.28 6.94 3.27
N ASN A 76 9.23 7.48 2.08
CA ASN A 76 7.98 7.87 1.45
C ASN A 76 8.15 7.68 -0.06
N TRP A 77 7.04 7.48 -0.72
CA TRP A 77 7.08 7.16 -2.15
C TRP A 77 5.73 7.47 -2.77
N GLU A 78 5.75 8.16 -3.90
CA GLU A 78 4.52 8.36 -4.67
C GLU A 78 4.26 7.07 -5.45
N LEU A 79 3.13 6.44 -5.18
CA LEU A 79 2.80 5.15 -5.77
C LEU A 79 2.35 5.30 -7.21
N ALA A 80 2.73 4.34 -8.04
CA ALA A 80 2.31 4.24 -9.43
C ALA A 80 1.68 2.87 -9.66
N ASP A 81 0.87 2.78 -10.70
CA ASP A 81 0.25 1.52 -11.06
C ASP A 81 1.33 0.47 -11.33
N GLY A 82 1.17 -0.69 -10.74
CA GLY A 82 2.11 -1.78 -10.88
C GLY A 82 3.24 -1.80 -9.87
N ASP A 83 3.33 -0.79 -9.01
CA ASP A 83 4.35 -0.82 -7.95
C ASP A 83 4.14 -2.00 -7.04
N VAL A 84 5.24 -2.54 -6.51
CA VAL A 84 5.22 -3.68 -5.61
C VAL A 84 5.83 -3.24 -4.28
N ILE A 85 5.01 -3.27 -3.23
CA ILE A 85 5.42 -2.88 -1.89
C ILE A 85 5.76 -4.15 -1.12
N THR A 86 6.90 -4.16 -0.43
CA THR A 86 7.27 -5.28 0.44
C THR A 86 7.37 -4.79 1.87
N LEU A 87 6.67 -5.47 2.76
CA LEU A 87 6.65 -5.23 4.20
C LEU A 87 6.89 -6.58 4.87
N GLY A 88 7.98 -6.71 5.62
CA GLY A 88 8.31 -8.00 6.21
C GLY A 88 8.44 -9.06 5.14
N HIS A 89 7.65 -10.12 5.23
CA HIS A 89 7.62 -11.19 4.22
C HIS A 89 6.45 -11.04 3.26
N SER A 90 5.71 -9.95 3.36
CA SER A 90 4.48 -9.74 2.59
C SER A 90 4.75 -8.83 1.42
N THR A 91 4.20 -9.18 0.27
CA THR A 91 4.35 -8.42 -0.96
C THR A 91 2.97 -8.00 -1.44
N ILE A 92 2.82 -6.73 -1.77
CA ILE A 92 1.55 -6.15 -2.17
C ILE A 92 1.74 -5.46 -3.51
N GLU A 93 0.93 -5.82 -4.49
CA GLU A 93 0.92 -5.13 -5.76
C GLU A 93 -0.09 -4.00 -5.73
N VAL A 94 0.30 -2.83 -6.24
CA VAL A 94 -0.56 -1.65 -6.28
C VAL A 94 -1.17 -1.54 -7.66
N ARG A 95 -2.49 -1.42 -7.70
CA ARG A 95 -3.22 -1.20 -8.94
C ARG A 95 -3.92 0.14 -8.85
N ILE A 96 -3.61 1.02 -9.79
CA ILE A 96 -4.24 2.33 -9.85
C ILE A 96 -4.99 2.40 -11.17
N ALA A 97 -6.30 2.59 -11.09
CA ALA A 97 -7.17 2.65 -12.25
C ALA A 97 -8.03 3.89 -12.17
N GLY A 98 -8.51 4.36 -13.30
CA GLY A 98 -9.41 5.50 -13.33
C GLY A 98 -9.17 6.37 -14.54
N PRO A 99 -9.79 7.54 -14.59
CA PRO A 99 -9.65 8.43 -15.74
C PRO A 99 -8.22 8.92 -15.81
N ARG A 100 -7.55 8.51 -16.84
CA ARG A 100 -6.19 8.94 -17.07
C ARG A 100 -6.21 10.11 -18.03
N GLN A 101 -5.18 10.92 -17.90
CA GLN A 101 -4.99 11.97 -18.86
C GLN A 101 -4.55 11.34 -20.17
N SER A 102 -5.50 11.14 -21.02
CA SER A 102 -5.17 10.69 -22.36
C SER A 102 -4.85 11.90 -23.19
N VAL A 103 -3.82 11.82 -23.85
CA VAL A 103 -3.47 12.93 -24.71
C VAL A 103 -3.62 12.49 -26.14
#